data_bc09e6625807b845216b7e8370aa000f
#
_entry.id   bc09e6625807b845216b7e8370aa000f
#
_cell.length_a   1.000
_cell.length_b   1.000
_cell.length_c   1.000
_cell.angle_alpha   90.00
_cell.angle_beta   90.00
_cell.angle_gamma   90.00
#
_symmetry.space_group_name_H-M   'P 1'
#
loop_
_entity.id
_entity.type
_entity.pdbx_description
1 polymer ?
#
loop_
_entity_poly.entity_id
_entity_poly.type
_entity_poly.pdbx_seq_one_letter_code
_entity_poly.pdbx_strand_id
1 'polypeptide(L)'
;MAVDPRIDAYIAGQADFAQPILRHLRGLIHAASPDIAETVKWGMPFFTYRDKNLCNMAGFQRHVAFGFWHDKVAPDGSRGEAMGQFGRIRRLHDLPDDAMIAALLRKAMALIEAGDEPRSGVKRPRAPLPLHPAFSAALNADPAAAATWAGFPPGKIRDYCE
;
A
#
# COMPACT_ATOMS: atom_id res chain seq x y z
N MET A 1 17.80 -4.13 17.22
CA MET A 1 17.49 -4.23 15.78
C MET A 1 17.11 -5.67 15.46
N ALA A 2 15.85 -5.94 15.15
CA ALA A 2 15.38 -7.29 14.81
C ALA A 2 15.43 -7.44 13.27
N VAL A 3 16.45 -8.15 12.78
CA VAL A 3 16.68 -8.46 11.37
C VAL A 3 15.98 -9.78 11.04
N ASP A 4 15.24 -9.82 9.95
CA ASP A 4 14.55 -11.02 9.49
C ASP A 4 15.30 -11.64 8.28
N PRO A 5 15.88 -12.86 8.39
CA PRO A 5 16.63 -13.48 7.31
C PRO A 5 15.78 -13.75 6.06
N ARG A 6 14.46 -13.77 6.17
CA ARG A 6 13.57 -13.89 5.02
C ARG A 6 13.66 -12.68 4.09
N ILE A 7 14.04 -11.51 4.61
CA ILE A 7 14.24 -10.30 3.81
C ILE A 7 15.55 -10.40 3.02
N ASP A 8 16.60 -11.02 3.56
CA ASP A 8 17.81 -11.30 2.82
C ASP A 8 17.52 -12.22 1.62
N ALA A 9 16.79 -13.30 1.86
CA ALA A 9 16.36 -14.21 0.81
C ALA A 9 15.46 -13.51 -0.22
N TYR A 10 14.54 -12.66 0.24
CA TYR A 10 13.68 -11.88 -0.65
C TYR A 10 14.49 -10.97 -1.57
N ILE A 11 15.46 -10.22 -1.03
CA ILE A 11 16.30 -9.31 -1.82
C ILE A 11 17.17 -10.10 -2.81
N ALA A 12 17.76 -11.20 -2.38
CA ALA A 12 18.58 -12.05 -3.25
C ALA A 12 17.79 -12.65 -4.43
N GLY A 13 16.50 -12.90 -4.24
CA GLY A 13 15.61 -13.41 -5.29
C GLY A 13 15.07 -12.33 -6.26
N GLN A 14 15.38 -11.05 -6.04
CA GLN A 14 14.97 -9.99 -6.95
C GLN A 14 15.91 -9.81 -8.13
N ALA A 15 15.43 -9.15 -9.19
CA ALA A 15 16.24 -8.81 -10.35
C ALA A 15 17.49 -7.99 -9.94
N ASP A 16 18.60 -8.14 -10.67
CA ASP A 16 19.91 -7.54 -10.35
C ASP A 16 19.84 -6.03 -10.11
N PHE A 17 19.05 -5.30 -10.91
CA PHE A 17 18.87 -3.85 -10.74
C PHE A 17 18.18 -3.49 -9.43
N ALA A 18 17.28 -4.36 -8.94
CA ALA A 18 16.46 -4.10 -7.77
C ALA A 18 17.22 -4.34 -6.45
N GLN A 19 18.13 -5.31 -6.44
CA GLN A 19 18.85 -5.69 -5.24
C GLN A 19 19.62 -4.54 -4.57
N PRO A 20 20.43 -3.73 -5.29
CA PRO A 20 21.12 -2.60 -4.66
C PRO A 20 20.16 -1.54 -4.13
N ILE A 21 19.03 -1.30 -4.81
CA ILE A 21 18.01 -0.35 -4.36
C ILE A 21 17.37 -0.81 -3.05
N LEU A 22 16.97 -2.08 -2.98
CA LEU A 22 16.35 -2.66 -1.79
C LEU A 22 17.34 -2.71 -0.60
N ARG A 23 18.61 -3.03 -0.83
CA ARG A 23 19.64 -2.99 0.22
C ARG A 23 19.86 -1.58 0.74
N HIS A 24 19.92 -0.59 -0.15
CA HIS A 24 20.07 0.81 0.21
C HIS A 24 18.90 1.30 1.06
N LEU A 25 17.66 1.07 0.62
CA LEU A 25 16.47 1.40 1.39
C LEU A 25 16.45 0.75 2.77
N ARG A 26 16.79 -0.55 2.85
CA ARG A 26 16.88 -1.28 4.12
C ARG A 26 17.89 -0.63 5.07
N GLY A 27 19.06 -0.24 4.54
CA GLY A 27 20.10 0.46 5.31
C GLY A 27 19.60 1.79 5.87
N LEU A 28 18.95 2.62 5.06
CA LEU A 28 18.38 3.90 5.48
C LEU A 28 17.29 3.73 6.54
N ILE A 29 16.43 2.73 6.39
CA ILE A 29 15.36 2.45 7.35
C ILE A 29 15.96 2.09 8.71
N HIS A 30 16.95 1.21 8.76
CA HIS A 30 17.59 0.84 10.01
C HIS A 30 18.44 1.94 10.62
N ALA A 31 19.04 2.81 9.80
CA ALA A 31 19.77 3.97 10.28
C ALA A 31 18.86 5.01 10.96
N ALA A 32 17.55 5.00 10.66
CA ALA A 32 16.61 5.94 11.26
C ALA A 32 16.30 5.64 12.73
N SER A 33 16.24 4.36 13.13
CA SER A 33 16.04 3.96 14.53
C SER A 33 16.42 2.49 14.76
N PRO A 34 17.07 2.16 15.88
CA PRO A 34 17.32 0.77 16.28
C PRO A 34 16.05 -0.01 16.67
N ASP A 35 14.96 0.70 16.95
CA ASP A 35 13.68 0.10 17.36
C ASP A 35 12.82 -0.35 16.18
N ILE A 36 13.28 -0.12 14.95
CA ILE A 36 12.60 -0.62 13.76
C ILE A 36 12.89 -2.11 13.62
N ALA A 37 11.80 -2.89 13.54
CA ALA A 37 11.84 -4.32 13.32
C ALA A 37 11.41 -4.69 11.90
N GLU A 38 11.98 -5.77 11.40
CA GLU A 38 11.64 -6.34 10.09
C GLU A 38 10.58 -7.43 10.21
N THR A 39 9.74 -7.54 9.20
CA THR A 39 8.79 -8.64 9.04
C THR A 39 8.45 -8.83 7.57
N VAL A 40 7.82 -9.96 7.24
CA VAL A 40 7.30 -10.22 5.90
C VAL A 40 5.77 -10.26 5.98
N LYS A 41 5.10 -9.41 5.20
CA LYS A 41 3.63 -9.38 5.04
C LYS A 41 3.28 -9.43 3.55
N TRP A 42 2.32 -10.26 3.19
CA TRP A 42 1.88 -10.43 1.80
C TRP A 42 3.03 -10.75 0.83
N GLY A 43 4.04 -11.49 1.32
CA GLY A 43 5.22 -11.85 0.53
C GLY A 43 6.22 -10.72 0.29
N MET A 44 6.14 -9.60 0.99
CA MET A 44 7.00 -8.41 0.83
C MET A 44 7.64 -8.00 2.14
N PRO A 45 8.83 -7.37 2.11
CA PRO A 45 9.44 -6.74 3.27
C PRO A 45 8.60 -5.60 3.83
N PHE A 46 8.29 -5.71 5.10
CA PHE A 46 7.65 -4.67 5.91
C PHE A 46 8.56 -4.31 7.09
N PHE A 47 8.51 -3.05 7.45
CA PHE A 47 9.21 -2.51 8.60
C PHE A 47 8.17 -1.97 9.60
N THR A 48 8.35 -2.33 10.85
CA THR A 48 7.44 -1.93 11.92
C THR A 48 8.18 -1.10 12.96
N TYR A 49 7.47 -0.21 13.60
CA TYR A 49 7.94 0.59 14.72
C TYR A 49 6.88 0.54 15.82
N ARG A 50 7.25 0.13 17.04
CA ARG A 50 6.31 -0.08 18.15
C ARG A 50 5.11 -0.96 17.73
N ASP A 51 5.37 -2.07 17.05
CA ASP A 51 4.39 -3.02 16.53
C ASP A 51 3.39 -2.46 15.48
N LYS A 52 3.59 -1.21 15.04
CA LYS A 52 2.79 -0.60 13.97
C LYS A 52 3.55 -0.62 12.66
N ASN A 53 2.82 -0.77 11.55
CA ASN A 53 3.44 -0.69 10.22
C ASN A 53 4.01 0.71 9.98
N LEU A 54 5.29 0.79 9.64
CA LEU A 54 5.99 2.03 9.31
C LEU A 54 6.07 2.25 7.81
N CYS A 55 6.69 1.31 7.11
CA CYS A 55 6.88 1.34 5.66
C CYS A 55 7.05 -0.06 5.09
N ASN A 56 7.05 -0.16 3.78
CA ASN A 56 7.30 -1.39 3.04
C ASN A 56 8.06 -1.12 1.75
N MET A 57 8.71 -2.15 1.23
CA MET A 57 9.35 -2.12 -0.08
C MET A 57 9.02 -3.39 -0.87
N ALA A 58 8.98 -3.28 -2.20
CA ALA A 58 8.71 -4.41 -3.07
C ALA A 58 9.53 -4.34 -4.35
N GLY A 59 10.08 -5.48 -4.77
CA GLY A 59 10.68 -5.65 -6.07
C GLY A 59 9.66 -6.18 -7.07
N PHE A 60 9.64 -5.61 -8.28
CA PHE A 60 8.86 -6.05 -9.43
C PHE A 60 9.80 -6.30 -10.62
N GLN A 61 9.30 -6.88 -11.69
CA GLN A 61 10.10 -7.20 -12.88
C GLN A 61 10.84 -6.00 -13.48
N ARG A 62 10.29 -4.78 -13.36
CA ARG A 62 10.81 -3.57 -14.04
C ARG A 62 11.02 -2.38 -13.12
N HIS A 63 10.73 -2.48 -11.83
CA HIS A 63 10.88 -1.39 -10.87
C HIS A 63 10.84 -1.91 -9.44
N VAL A 64 11.30 -1.09 -8.52
CA VAL A 64 11.10 -1.23 -7.08
C VAL A 64 10.03 -0.23 -6.67
N ALA A 65 9.20 -0.61 -5.70
CA ALA A 65 8.29 0.29 -5.02
C ALA A 65 8.72 0.46 -3.56
N PHE A 66 8.57 1.66 -3.05
CA PHE A 66 8.78 2.00 -1.64
C PHE A 66 7.61 2.85 -1.16
N GLY A 67 7.11 2.57 0.02
CA GLY A 67 5.96 3.29 0.54
C GLY A 67 5.88 3.31 2.06
N PHE A 68 5.38 4.43 2.58
CA PHE A 68 5.01 4.58 3.98
C PHE A 68 3.59 4.07 4.21
N TRP A 69 3.37 3.46 5.37
CA TRP A 69 2.05 2.96 5.72
C TRP A 69 1.05 4.08 5.97
N HIS A 70 1.52 5.18 6.56
CA HIS A 70 0.69 6.33 6.88
C HIS A 70 0.59 7.33 5.71
N ASP A 71 -0.63 7.67 5.30
CA ASP A 71 -0.94 8.52 4.14
C ASP A 71 -0.46 9.98 4.27
N LYS A 72 -0.26 10.47 5.49
CA LYS A 72 0.22 11.84 5.76
C LYS A 72 1.75 12.00 5.64
N VAL A 73 2.50 10.90 5.44
CA VAL A 73 3.98 10.96 5.47
C VAL A 73 4.54 11.52 4.18
N ALA A 74 4.17 10.93 3.06
CA ALA A 74 4.70 11.33 1.77
C ALA A 74 3.81 12.37 1.06
N PRO A 75 4.38 13.25 0.22
CA PRO A 75 3.61 14.24 -0.53
C PRO A 75 2.63 13.59 -1.51
N ASP A 76 1.51 14.26 -1.72
CA ASP A 76 0.36 13.78 -2.51
C ASP A 76 0.62 13.59 -4.03
N GLY A 77 1.83 13.79 -4.52
CA GLY A 77 2.11 13.91 -5.96
C GLY A 77 2.41 12.62 -6.71
N SER A 78 2.63 11.50 -6.02
CA SER A 78 3.12 10.26 -6.67
C SER A 78 2.16 9.06 -6.58
N ARG A 79 0.96 9.27 -6.07
CA ARG A 79 -0.06 8.22 -6.00
C ARG A 79 -0.66 7.96 -7.39
N GLY A 80 -0.43 6.79 -7.94
CA GLY A 80 -1.14 6.32 -9.12
C GLY A 80 -0.28 5.65 -10.20
N GLU A 81 1.03 5.84 -10.21
CA GLU A 81 1.89 5.24 -11.24
C GLU A 81 2.46 3.86 -10.85
N ALA A 82 2.56 3.58 -9.55
CA ALA A 82 3.04 2.30 -9.01
C ALA A 82 2.57 2.13 -7.56
N MET A 83 2.78 0.92 -7.02
CA MET A 83 2.63 0.69 -5.58
C MET A 83 3.66 1.53 -4.82
N GLY A 84 3.24 2.24 -3.75
CA GLY A 84 4.10 3.16 -2.99
C GLY A 84 3.88 4.62 -3.36
N GLN A 85 4.71 5.52 -2.81
CA GLN A 85 4.56 6.98 -2.97
C GLN A 85 5.66 7.62 -3.83
N PHE A 86 6.60 6.85 -4.36
CA PHE A 86 7.76 7.37 -5.12
C PHE A 86 7.79 6.90 -6.57
N GLY A 87 6.65 6.45 -7.10
CA GLY A 87 6.54 5.97 -8.48
C GLY A 87 7.35 4.69 -8.72
N ARG A 88 7.82 4.52 -9.95
CA ARG A 88 8.60 3.35 -10.38
C ARG A 88 10.09 3.61 -10.24
N ILE A 89 10.70 3.07 -9.19
CA ILE A 89 12.13 3.22 -8.90
C ILE A 89 12.88 2.14 -9.69
N ARG A 90 13.75 2.54 -10.61
CA ARG A 90 14.55 1.63 -11.46
C ARG A 90 16.05 1.71 -11.17
N ARG A 91 16.49 2.80 -10.56
CA ARG A 91 17.88 3.09 -10.22
C ARG A 91 17.93 3.83 -8.88
N LEU A 92 19.08 3.85 -8.22
CA LEU A 92 19.25 4.55 -6.95
C LEU A 92 18.90 6.04 -7.03
N HIS A 93 19.23 6.70 -8.13
CA HIS A 93 18.93 8.13 -8.29
C HIS A 93 17.46 8.46 -8.61
N ASP A 94 16.60 7.46 -8.80
CA ASP A 94 15.15 7.65 -8.86
C ASP A 94 14.54 7.81 -7.45
N LEU A 95 15.30 7.46 -6.40
CA LEU A 95 14.94 7.72 -5.01
C LEU A 95 15.11 9.20 -4.67
N PRO A 96 14.30 9.73 -3.75
CA PRO A 96 14.65 10.96 -3.05
C PRO A 96 16.02 10.82 -2.39
N ASP A 97 16.67 11.96 -2.08
CA ASP A 97 17.92 11.92 -1.34
C ASP A 97 17.76 11.25 0.04
N ASP A 98 18.84 10.72 0.57
CA ASP A 98 18.86 9.96 1.82
C ASP A 98 18.36 10.80 3.01
N ALA A 99 18.65 12.11 3.00
CA ALA A 99 18.21 13.04 4.04
C ALA A 99 16.68 13.22 4.02
N MET A 100 16.07 13.26 2.84
CA MET A 100 14.62 13.32 2.68
C MET A 100 13.98 12.02 3.17
N ILE A 101 14.50 10.85 2.76
CA ILE A 101 13.98 9.56 3.23
C ILE A 101 14.08 9.47 4.75
N ALA A 102 15.21 9.87 5.34
CA ALA A 102 15.38 9.90 6.79
C ALA A 102 14.40 10.85 7.49
N ALA A 103 14.11 12.02 6.90
CA ALA A 103 13.11 12.94 7.42
C ALA A 103 11.69 12.36 7.39
N LEU A 104 11.34 11.67 6.29
CA LEU A 104 10.05 11.01 6.16
C LEU A 104 9.90 9.82 7.13
N LEU A 105 10.97 9.06 7.37
CA LEU A 105 10.98 7.99 8.39
C LEU A 105 10.74 8.57 9.79
N ARG A 106 11.43 9.66 10.16
CA ARG A 106 11.19 10.34 11.44
C ARG A 106 9.75 10.85 11.56
N LYS A 107 9.20 11.43 10.50
CA LYS A 107 7.80 11.88 10.46
C LYS A 107 6.83 10.71 10.65
N ALA A 108 7.08 9.58 10.00
CA ALA A 108 6.26 8.38 10.15
C ALA A 108 6.28 7.83 11.58
N MET A 109 7.47 7.77 12.20
CA MET A 109 7.61 7.35 13.60
C MET A 109 6.88 8.32 14.56
N ALA A 110 7.00 9.63 14.36
CA ALA A 110 6.30 10.63 15.17
C ALA A 110 4.77 10.50 15.09
N LEU A 111 4.22 10.18 13.91
CA LEU A 111 2.78 9.92 13.77
C LEU A 111 2.34 8.67 14.55
N ILE A 112 3.15 7.61 14.52
CA ILE A 112 2.91 6.40 15.31
C ILE A 112 2.94 6.71 16.81
N GLU A 113 3.91 7.50 17.26
CA GLU A 113 4.04 7.93 18.66
C GLU A 113 2.89 8.79 19.14
N ALA A 114 2.37 9.64 18.25
CA ALA A 114 1.19 10.47 18.51
C ALA A 114 -0.13 9.67 18.50
N GLY A 115 -0.09 8.37 18.15
CA GLY A 115 -1.30 7.55 18.01
C GLY A 115 -2.16 7.92 16.81
N ASP A 116 -1.60 8.68 15.85
CA ASP A 116 -2.29 9.02 14.62
C ASP A 116 -2.34 7.75 13.73
N GLU A 117 -3.52 7.21 13.54
CA GLU A 117 -3.72 6.02 12.71
C GLU A 117 -3.88 6.44 11.25
N PRO A 118 -3.26 5.70 10.31
CA PRO A 118 -3.48 5.95 8.89
C PRO A 118 -4.98 5.86 8.62
N ARG A 119 -5.48 6.76 7.80
CA ARG A 119 -6.87 6.65 7.34
C ARG A 119 -7.01 5.27 6.71
N SER A 120 -7.56 4.32 7.48
CA SER A 120 -8.06 3.09 6.90
C SER A 120 -8.93 3.54 5.74
N GLY A 121 -8.63 3.05 4.53
CA GLY A 121 -9.40 3.47 3.37
C GLY A 121 -10.87 3.18 3.60
N VAL A 122 -11.54 4.09 4.28
CA VAL A 122 -12.98 4.16 4.28
C VAL A 122 -13.29 4.35 2.81
N LYS A 123 -13.61 3.22 2.16
CA LYS A 123 -14.17 3.26 0.81
C LYS A 123 -15.33 4.24 0.94
N ARG A 124 -15.15 5.47 0.44
CA ARG A 124 -16.28 6.40 0.33
C ARG A 124 -17.39 5.60 -0.33
N PRO A 125 -18.58 5.55 0.24
CA PRO A 125 -19.70 4.90 -0.42
C PRO A 125 -19.74 5.46 -1.84
N ARG A 126 -19.42 4.64 -2.82
CA ARG A 126 -19.56 5.07 -4.21
C ARG A 126 -21.04 5.22 -4.46
N ALA A 127 -21.44 6.31 -5.12
CA ALA A 127 -22.83 6.52 -5.51
C ALA A 127 -23.37 5.26 -6.20
N PRO A 128 -24.61 4.85 -5.91
CA PRO A 128 -25.25 3.75 -6.62
C PRO A 128 -25.22 4.02 -8.12
N LEU A 129 -24.81 3.04 -8.91
CA LEU A 129 -24.94 3.14 -10.36
C LEU A 129 -26.40 2.97 -10.75
N PRO A 130 -26.89 3.75 -11.74
CA PRO A 130 -28.25 3.57 -12.24
C PRO A 130 -28.36 2.19 -12.91
N LEU A 131 -29.44 1.47 -12.59
CA LEU A 131 -29.76 0.22 -13.26
C LEU A 131 -30.12 0.49 -14.72
N HIS A 132 -29.65 -0.39 -15.61
CA HIS A 132 -30.10 -0.35 -17.01
C HIS A 132 -31.65 -0.48 -17.07
N PRO A 133 -32.36 0.33 -17.89
CA PRO A 133 -33.84 0.34 -17.91
C PRO A 133 -34.47 -1.04 -18.14
N ALA A 134 -33.90 -1.86 -19.03
CA ALA A 134 -34.40 -3.21 -19.30
C ALA A 134 -34.23 -4.13 -18.08
N PHE A 135 -33.14 -3.99 -17.32
CA PHE A 135 -32.91 -4.79 -16.11
C PHE A 135 -33.86 -4.35 -14.99
N SER A 136 -34.08 -3.06 -14.84
CA SER A 136 -35.06 -2.53 -13.89
C SER A 136 -36.48 -3.04 -14.21
N ALA A 137 -36.86 -3.05 -15.48
CA ALA A 137 -38.15 -3.58 -15.93
C ALA A 137 -38.29 -5.09 -15.62
N ALA A 138 -37.24 -5.88 -15.87
CA ALA A 138 -37.22 -7.31 -15.56
C ALA A 138 -37.38 -7.60 -14.05
N LEU A 139 -36.67 -6.83 -13.22
CA LEU A 139 -36.81 -6.94 -11.75
C LEU A 139 -38.23 -6.59 -11.27
N ASN A 140 -38.85 -5.58 -11.87
CA ASN A 140 -40.23 -5.19 -11.52
C ASN A 140 -41.25 -6.24 -11.95
N ALA A 141 -40.95 -7.05 -12.97
CA ALA A 141 -41.82 -8.13 -13.45
C ALA A 141 -41.67 -9.42 -12.62
N ASP A 142 -40.64 -9.58 -11.82
CA ASP A 142 -40.38 -10.77 -11.01
C ASP A 142 -40.11 -10.39 -9.53
N PRO A 143 -41.14 -10.49 -8.64
CA PRO A 143 -41.00 -10.16 -7.24
C PRO A 143 -39.95 -11.00 -6.48
N ALA A 144 -39.68 -12.25 -6.88
CA ALA A 144 -38.70 -13.08 -6.23
C ALA A 144 -37.29 -12.65 -6.59
N ALA A 145 -37.05 -12.27 -7.85
CA ALA A 145 -35.80 -11.69 -8.28
C ALA A 145 -35.57 -10.33 -7.64
N ALA A 146 -36.58 -9.47 -7.51
CA ALA A 146 -36.50 -8.19 -6.84
C ALA A 146 -36.12 -8.33 -5.35
N ALA A 147 -36.71 -9.29 -4.64
CA ALA A 147 -36.38 -9.58 -3.24
C ALA A 147 -34.93 -10.06 -3.09
N THR A 148 -34.46 -10.92 -3.99
CA THR A 148 -33.05 -11.38 -4.01
C THR A 148 -32.11 -10.21 -4.28
N TRP A 149 -32.42 -9.36 -5.24
CA TRP A 149 -31.66 -8.17 -5.58
C TRP A 149 -31.50 -7.20 -4.41
N ALA A 150 -32.61 -6.94 -3.69
CA ALA A 150 -32.60 -6.06 -2.51
C ALA A 150 -31.71 -6.58 -1.37
N GLY A 151 -31.46 -7.90 -1.33
CA GLY A 151 -30.58 -8.52 -0.35
C GLY A 151 -29.08 -8.51 -0.73
N PHE A 152 -28.72 -8.02 -1.92
CA PHE A 152 -27.31 -8.01 -2.35
C PHE A 152 -26.51 -6.91 -1.66
N PRO A 153 -25.26 -7.20 -1.24
CA PRO A 153 -24.36 -6.18 -0.74
C PRO A 153 -24.04 -5.15 -1.85
N PRO A 154 -23.79 -3.86 -1.48
CA PRO A 154 -23.57 -2.78 -2.46
C PRO A 154 -22.48 -3.05 -3.51
N GLY A 155 -21.43 -3.81 -3.15
CA GLY A 155 -20.38 -4.22 -4.08
C GLY A 155 -20.92 -5.14 -5.18
N LYS A 156 -21.76 -6.11 -4.81
CA LYS A 156 -22.35 -7.06 -5.75
C LYS A 156 -23.36 -6.39 -6.69
N ILE A 157 -24.16 -5.46 -6.15
CA ILE A 157 -25.07 -4.63 -6.97
C ILE A 157 -24.28 -3.89 -8.06
N ARG A 158 -23.12 -3.33 -7.68
CA ARG A 158 -22.28 -2.58 -8.61
C ARG A 158 -21.71 -3.46 -9.73
N ASP A 159 -21.26 -4.66 -9.39
CA ASP A 159 -20.70 -5.61 -10.38
C ASP A 159 -21.70 -5.98 -11.49
N TYR A 160 -23.00 -5.88 -11.20
CA TYR A 160 -24.06 -6.10 -12.19
C TYR A 160 -24.44 -4.82 -12.98
N CYS A 161 -24.01 -3.65 -12.51
CA CYS A 161 -24.34 -2.36 -13.14
C CYS A 161 -23.20 -1.85 -14.03
N GLU A 162 -21.98 -2.41 -13.91
CA GLU A 162 -20.80 -2.11 -14.75
C GLU A 162 -20.77 -3.00 -16.00
#